data_b8a13ad6c62ad5cee3aa2226f3414d51
#
_entry.id   b8a13ad6c62ad5cee3aa2226f3414d51
#
_cell.length_a   1.000
_cell.length_b   1.000
_cell.length_c   1.000
_cell.angle_alpha   90.00
_cell.angle_beta   90.00
_cell.angle_gamma   90.00
#
_symmetry.space_group_name_H-M   'P 1'
#
loop_
_entity.id
_entity.type
_entity.pdbx_description
1 polymer ?
#
loop_
_entity_poly.entity_id
_entity_poly.type
_entity_poly.pdbx_seq_one_letter_code
_entity_poly.pdbx_strand_id
1 'polypeptide(L)'
;MSDLHTTYLGLQLPSPLVASAGPVTGNPAMWSRLEAAGAGAIVLPSLFEEEIEHDIFATGRAVEQGTDSFAESLSYFPDLDAIALGPDRHLQLVEDAVARLSIPVIASINGTTPGGWVRYARSMESAGAHAIELNVYDTVTDPATTAAEVEARLSELVAEVRRQVDVPLAVKLGPWFSALGNLVVALRDAGADGVVLFNRFYQPDIDLDALTVTPQLELSSSFELRLPLYWIGALRATAGSMSMAASTGVHGGMDALKLLLAGADVVMTTSALLRHGPEYLGTMRRELERWIDEREYDSVAQLRGSVSRDHV
;
A
#
# COMPACT_ATOMS: atom_id res chain seq x y z
N MET A 1 -16.57 14.25 21.47
CA MET A 1 -15.99 13.21 20.61
C MET A 1 -15.59 13.89 19.32
N SER A 2 -14.31 13.99 19.06
CA SER A 2 -13.76 14.62 17.84
C SER A 2 -14.20 13.87 16.59
N ASP A 3 -14.37 14.58 15.50
CA ASP A 3 -14.71 13.97 14.21
C ASP A 3 -13.45 13.37 13.57
N LEU A 4 -13.41 12.03 13.43
CA LEU A 4 -12.32 11.30 12.80
C LEU A 4 -12.50 11.09 11.29
N HIS A 5 -13.62 11.54 10.71
CA HIS A 5 -13.84 11.38 9.27
C HIS A 5 -12.74 12.06 8.45
N THR A 6 -12.35 11.42 7.38
CA THR A 6 -11.38 11.95 6.43
C THR A 6 -11.76 11.56 5.00
N THR A 7 -11.16 12.25 4.03
CA THR A 7 -11.30 11.89 2.62
C THR A 7 -9.97 11.36 2.10
N TYR A 8 -10.00 10.19 1.48
CA TYR A 8 -8.85 9.58 0.82
C TYR A 8 -9.24 9.03 -0.54
N LEU A 9 -8.52 9.40 -1.59
CA LEU A 9 -8.85 9.04 -2.98
C LEU A 9 -10.29 9.41 -3.39
N GLY A 10 -10.82 10.50 -2.86
CA GLY A 10 -12.23 10.89 -3.05
C GLY A 10 -13.24 10.08 -2.24
N LEU A 11 -12.82 9.01 -1.56
CA LEU A 11 -13.66 8.17 -0.71
C LEU A 11 -13.80 8.79 0.68
N GLN A 12 -15.02 8.73 1.25
CA GLN A 12 -15.28 9.16 2.63
C GLN A 12 -14.97 8.02 3.58
N LEU A 13 -14.05 8.22 4.51
CA LEU A 13 -13.63 7.24 5.48
C LEU A 13 -14.07 7.66 6.89
N PRO A 14 -14.60 6.74 7.71
CA PRO A 14 -15.00 7.03 9.10
C PRO A 14 -13.80 7.23 10.04
N SER A 15 -12.59 6.94 9.59
CA SER A 15 -11.35 7.05 10.37
C SER A 15 -10.14 7.22 9.43
N PRO A 16 -9.09 7.97 9.85
CA PRO A 16 -7.87 8.08 9.06
C PRO A 16 -6.96 6.84 9.19
N LEU A 17 -7.33 5.86 10.02
CA LEU A 17 -6.55 4.65 10.24
C LEU A 17 -6.94 3.57 9.24
N VAL A 18 -5.99 3.14 8.42
CA VAL A 18 -6.21 2.14 7.37
C VAL A 18 -5.38 0.89 7.66
N ALA A 19 -6.01 -0.29 7.57
CA ALA A 19 -5.29 -1.55 7.60
C ALA A 19 -4.65 -1.78 6.23
N SER A 20 -3.31 -1.71 6.18
CA SER A 20 -2.54 -1.84 4.94
C SER A 20 -2.44 -3.29 4.47
N ALA A 21 -2.09 -3.47 3.20
CA ALA A 21 -1.89 -4.77 2.57
C ALA A 21 -0.99 -5.68 3.42
N GLY A 22 -1.44 -6.92 3.64
CA GLY A 22 -0.68 -7.90 4.39
C GLY A 22 -1.53 -9.09 4.87
N PRO A 23 -0.94 -10.02 5.64
CA PRO A 23 -1.63 -11.26 6.04
C PRO A 23 -2.90 -11.03 6.87
N VAL A 24 -2.99 -9.93 7.63
CA VAL A 24 -4.19 -9.61 8.44
C VAL A 24 -5.36 -9.25 7.52
N THR A 25 -5.14 -8.41 6.51
CA THR A 25 -6.19 -8.02 5.55
C THR A 25 -6.48 -9.12 4.53
N GLY A 26 -5.56 -10.05 4.30
CA GLY A 26 -5.76 -11.23 3.47
C GLY A 26 -6.58 -12.33 4.14
N ASN A 27 -6.86 -12.22 5.44
CA ASN A 27 -7.64 -13.21 6.17
C ASN A 27 -9.10 -12.73 6.38
N PRO A 28 -10.09 -13.33 5.69
CA PRO A 28 -11.49 -12.94 5.81
C PRO A 28 -12.07 -12.98 7.24
N ALA A 29 -11.49 -13.79 8.14
CA ALA A 29 -11.91 -13.85 9.54
C ALA A 29 -11.51 -12.60 10.34
N MET A 30 -10.59 -11.78 9.83
CA MET A 30 -10.13 -10.55 10.48
C MET A 30 -10.92 -9.31 10.08
N TRP A 31 -11.64 -9.33 8.96
CA TRP A 31 -12.24 -8.13 8.37
C TRP A 31 -13.26 -7.44 9.28
N SER A 32 -14.25 -8.19 9.79
CA SER A 32 -15.25 -7.64 10.73
C SER A 32 -14.61 -7.12 12.02
N ARG A 33 -13.49 -7.72 12.44
CA ARG A 33 -12.74 -7.27 13.62
C ARG A 33 -11.99 -5.96 13.36
N LEU A 34 -11.39 -5.80 12.16
CA LEU A 34 -10.78 -4.54 11.72
C LEU A 34 -11.80 -3.42 11.63
N GLU A 35 -12.94 -3.68 10.99
CA GLU A 35 -14.02 -2.71 10.86
C GLU A 35 -14.58 -2.31 12.25
N ALA A 36 -14.90 -3.28 13.10
CA ALA A 36 -15.35 -3.02 14.47
C ALA A 36 -14.32 -2.27 15.32
N ALA A 37 -13.02 -2.47 15.07
CA ALA A 37 -11.94 -1.72 15.71
C ALA A 37 -11.79 -0.29 15.18
N GLY A 38 -12.51 0.09 14.13
CA GLY A 38 -12.54 1.44 13.57
C GLY A 38 -11.57 1.69 12.43
N ALA A 39 -11.29 0.66 11.63
CA ALA A 39 -10.62 0.85 10.36
C ALA A 39 -11.43 1.80 9.46
N GLY A 40 -10.78 2.77 8.85
CA GLY A 40 -11.40 3.64 7.85
C GLY A 40 -11.52 2.98 6.49
N ALA A 41 -10.58 2.11 6.16
CA ALA A 41 -10.54 1.28 4.96
C ALA A 41 -9.62 0.09 5.20
N ILE A 42 -9.67 -0.91 4.32
CA ILE A 42 -8.67 -1.96 4.23
C ILE A 42 -8.01 -1.96 2.85
N VAL A 43 -6.72 -2.28 2.79
CA VAL A 43 -6.01 -2.60 1.56
C VAL A 43 -5.75 -4.10 1.56
N LEU A 44 -6.24 -4.80 0.56
CA LEU A 44 -6.04 -6.25 0.41
C LEU A 44 -4.58 -6.56 0.02
N PRO A 45 -4.08 -7.78 0.27
CA PRO A 45 -2.76 -8.18 -0.21
C PRO A 45 -2.59 -7.90 -1.70
N SER A 46 -1.37 -7.57 -2.10
CA SER A 46 -1.09 -7.34 -3.52
C SER A 46 -1.14 -8.66 -4.29
N LEU A 47 -1.75 -8.62 -5.46
CA LEU A 47 -1.55 -9.65 -6.48
C LEU A 47 -0.23 -9.34 -7.19
N PHE A 48 0.66 -10.32 -7.28
CA PHE A 48 1.98 -10.13 -7.88
C PHE A 48 1.97 -10.49 -9.37
N GLU A 49 2.77 -9.75 -10.16
CA GLU A 49 2.91 -9.96 -11.61
C GLU A 49 3.37 -11.40 -11.91
N GLU A 50 4.29 -11.93 -11.12
CA GLU A 50 4.82 -13.29 -11.23
C GLU A 50 3.75 -14.36 -11.00
N GLU A 51 2.80 -14.14 -10.11
CA GLU A 51 1.67 -15.05 -9.89
C GLU A 51 0.76 -15.11 -11.11
N ILE A 52 0.55 -13.98 -11.76
CA ILE A 52 -0.25 -13.86 -12.99
C ILE A 52 0.45 -14.59 -14.15
N GLU A 53 1.75 -14.37 -14.33
CA GLU A 53 2.53 -15.03 -15.36
C GLU A 53 2.56 -16.53 -15.16
N HIS A 54 2.77 -17.00 -13.92
CA HIS A 54 2.76 -18.43 -13.59
C HIS A 54 1.42 -19.08 -13.92
N ASP A 55 0.30 -18.42 -13.64
CA ASP A 55 -1.05 -18.93 -13.94
C ASP A 55 -1.31 -18.98 -15.46
N ILE A 56 -0.87 -17.97 -16.20
CA ILE A 56 -0.92 -17.94 -17.67
C ILE A 56 -0.10 -19.10 -18.26
N PHE A 57 1.11 -19.35 -17.75
CA PHE A 57 1.96 -20.46 -18.18
C PHE A 57 1.40 -21.81 -17.76
N ALA A 58 0.81 -21.95 -16.58
CA ALA A 58 0.17 -23.18 -16.10
C ALA A 58 -1.05 -23.52 -16.96
N THR A 59 -1.86 -22.52 -17.30
CA THR A 59 -3.03 -22.68 -18.19
C THR A 59 -2.60 -23.02 -19.62
N GLY A 60 -1.54 -22.39 -20.14
CA GLY A 60 -0.95 -22.73 -21.44
C GLY A 60 -0.38 -24.16 -21.50
N ARG A 61 0.27 -24.61 -20.40
CA ARG A 61 0.78 -25.99 -20.28
C ARG A 61 -0.31 -27.06 -20.17
N ALA A 62 -1.44 -26.72 -19.57
CA ALA A 62 -2.59 -27.66 -19.53
C ALA A 62 -3.18 -27.89 -20.91
N VAL A 63 -2.97 -26.98 -21.87
CA VAL A 63 -3.36 -27.11 -23.28
C VAL A 63 -2.29 -27.82 -24.11
N GLU A 64 -1.01 -27.72 -23.71
CA GLU A 64 0.12 -28.38 -24.36
C GLU A 64 0.75 -29.41 -23.40
N GLN A 65 0.23 -30.66 -23.40
CA GLN A 65 0.90 -31.76 -22.72
C GLN A 65 2.24 -32.08 -23.40
N GLY A 66 3.31 -31.84 -22.72
CA GLY A 66 4.60 -32.47 -23.02
C GLY A 66 5.83 -31.64 -22.75
N THR A 67 6.64 -32.12 -21.83
CA THR A 67 8.08 -31.97 -21.58
C THR A 67 8.59 -30.85 -20.67
N ASP A 68 9.04 -31.35 -19.54
CA ASP A 68 10.24 -31.13 -18.71
C ASP A 68 10.94 -29.76 -18.65
N SER A 69 11.06 -29.37 -17.40
CA SER A 69 12.19 -28.70 -16.70
C SER A 69 12.51 -27.25 -17.03
N PHE A 70 12.29 -26.40 -16.03
CA PHE A 70 13.36 -25.60 -15.43
C PHE A 70 12.96 -25.17 -14.02
N ALA A 71 13.55 -25.85 -13.02
CA ALA A 71 13.63 -25.36 -11.66
C ALA A 71 14.86 -24.44 -11.60
N GLU A 72 14.63 -23.14 -11.41
CA GLU A 72 15.54 -22.17 -10.82
C GLU A 72 15.03 -20.76 -11.13
N SER A 73 13.91 -20.38 -10.53
CA SER A 73 13.75 -18.98 -10.16
C SER A 73 13.91 -18.90 -8.65
N LEU A 74 15.03 -18.38 -8.23
CA LEU A 74 15.27 -18.02 -6.85
C LEU A 74 14.26 -16.93 -6.48
N SER A 75 13.11 -17.35 -5.94
CA SER A 75 12.16 -16.42 -5.35
C SER A 75 12.84 -15.81 -4.12
N TYR A 76 13.11 -14.53 -4.18
CA TYR A 76 13.58 -13.71 -3.05
C TYR A 76 12.53 -13.59 -1.93
N PHE A 77 11.41 -14.28 -2.02
CA PHE A 77 10.32 -14.22 -1.05
C PHE A 77 10.22 -15.55 -0.30
N PRO A 78 10.12 -15.52 1.05
CA PRO A 78 9.89 -16.74 1.82
C PRO A 78 8.53 -17.32 1.45
N ASP A 79 8.49 -18.62 1.15
CA ASP A 79 7.30 -19.46 0.87
C ASP A 79 6.02 -18.66 0.52
N LEU A 80 6.01 -18.04 -0.64
CA LEU A 80 4.82 -17.39 -1.19
C LEU A 80 3.71 -18.40 -1.49
N ASP A 81 4.04 -19.69 -1.64
CA ASP A 81 3.06 -20.76 -1.85
C ASP A 81 2.01 -20.87 -0.73
N ALA A 82 2.30 -20.34 0.46
CA ALA A 82 1.33 -20.24 1.55
C ALA A 82 0.47 -18.97 1.49
N ILE A 83 0.86 -17.97 0.68
CA ILE A 83 0.21 -16.64 0.58
C ILE A 83 -0.24 -16.35 -0.86
N ALA A 84 0.36 -17.00 -1.87
CA ALA A 84 0.01 -16.85 -3.27
C ALA A 84 -1.41 -17.33 -3.53
N LEU A 85 -2.31 -16.37 -3.75
CA LEU A 85 -3.74 -16.66 -3.94
C LEU A 85 -4.08 -17.00 -5.39
N GLY A 86 -3.21 -16.84 -6.34
CA GLY A 86 -3.52 -16.84 -7.76
C GLY A 86 -4.58 -15.79 -8.17
N PRO A 87 -4.64 -15.39 -9.43
CA PRO A 87 -5.46 -14.26 -9.87
C PRO A 87 -6.96 -14.43 -9.57
N ASP A 88 -7.55 -15.58 -9.85
CA ASP A 88 -8.99 -15.84 -9.66
C ASP A 88 -9.37 -15.80 -8.17
N ARG A 89 -8.54 -16.40 -7.34
CA ARG A 89 -8.78 -16.40 -5.89
C ARG A 89 -8.59 -15.01 -5.28
N HIS A 90 -7.70 -14.21 -5.85
CA HIS A 90 -7.53 -12.82 -5.43
C HIS A 90 -8.76 -11.98 -5.81
N LEU A 91 -9.32 -12.15 -6.99
CA LEU A 91 -10.57 -11.48 -7.40
C LEU A 91 -11.74 -11.90 -6.50
N GLN A 92 -11.85 -13.19 -6.18
CA GLN A 92 -12.86 -13.66 -5.21
C GLN A 92 -12.68 -13.05 -3.82
N LEU A 93 -11.42 -12.83 -3.38
CA LEU A 93 -11.12 -12.14 -2.11
C LEU A 93 -11.62 -10.68 -2.14
N VAL A 94 -11.48 -9.99 -3.27
CA VAL A 94 -12.01 -8.62 -3.46
C VAL A 94 -13.54 -8.63 -3.37
N GLU A 95 -14.23 -9.49 -4.13
CA GLU A 95 -15.69 -9.63 -4.11
C GLU A 95 -16.21 -9.93 -2.70
N ASP A 96 -15.59 -10.89 -2.01
CA ASP A 96 -15.95 -11.28 -0.65
C ASP A 96 -15.79 -10.14 0.35
N ALA A 97 -14.69 -9.36 0.23
CA ALA A 97 -14.44 -8.23 1.11
C ALA A 97 -15.46 -7.11 0.90
N VAL A 98 -15.73 -6.77 -0.36
CA VAL A 98 -16.74 -5.75 -0.73
C VAL A 98 -18.13 -6.15 -0.26
N ALA A 99 -18.48 -7.43 -0.37
CA ALA A 99 -19.80 -7.92 0.07
C ALA A 99 -19.98 -7.91 1.58
N ARG A 100 -18.90 -7.98 2.38
CA ARG A 100 -18.96 -8.14 3.85
C ARG A 100 -18.68 -6.88 4.63
N LEU A 101 -17.97 -5.92 4.05
CA LEU A 101 -17.55 -4.70 4.75
C LEU A 101 -18.38 -3.50 4.33
N SER A 102 -18.64 -2.60 5.27
CA SER A 102 -19.26 -1.30 4.99
C SER A 102 -18.22 -0.19 4.76
N ILE A 103 -16.97 -0.45 5.09
CA ILE A 103 -15.83 0.45 4.83
C ILE A 103 -15.22 0.19 3.46
N PRO A 104 -14.57 1.19 2.84
CA PRO A 104 -13.93 1.01 1.55
C PRO A 104 -12.90 -0.12 1.53
N VAL A 105 -12.94 -0.91 0.46
CA VAL A 105 -11.99 -1.97 0.13
C VAL A 105 -11.12 -1.49 -1.02
N ILE A 106 -9.82 -1.46 -0.80
CA ILE A 106 -8.81 -1.08 -1.79
C ILE A 106 -8.11 -2.35 -2.24
N ALA A 107 -8.23 -2.68 -3.51
CA ALA A 107 -7.48 -3.79 -4.09
C ALA A 107 -6.04 -3.36 -4.36
N SER A 108 -5.09 -4.28 -4.24
CA SER A 108 -3.68 -3.97 -4.47
C SER A 108 -3.09 -4.89 -5.52
N ILE A 109 -2.28 -4.31 -6.40
CA ILE A 109 -1.57 -5.02 -7.45
C ILE A 109 -0.11 -4.60 -7.45
N ASN A 110 0.79 -5.57 -7.57
CA ASN A 110 2.22 -5.34 -7.69
C ASN A 110 2.64 -5.63 -9.12
N GLY A 111 3.25 -4.65 -9.79
CA GLY A 111 3.77 -4.80 -11.13
C GLY A 111 4.66 -3.62 -11.48
N THR A 112 5.68 -3.89 -12.30
CA THR A 112 6.70 -2.93 -12.70
C THR A 112 6.76 -2.70 -14.21
N THR A 113 6.07 -3.54 -14.98
CA THR A 113 6.07 -3.50 -16.45
C THR A 113 4.64 -3.36 -17.00
N PRO A 114 4.46 -2.75 -18.19
CA PRO A 114 3.18 -2.78 -18.90
C PRO A 114 2.92 -4.20 -19.40
N GLY A 115 2.25 -5.01 -18.62
CA GLY A 115 2.01 -6.43 -18.92
C GLY A 115 0.57 -6.88 -18.76
N GLY A 116 0.38 -8.19 -18.72
CA GLY A 116 -0.95 -8.82 -18.59
C GLY A 116 -1.70 -8.39 -17.31
N TRP A 117 -0.98 -8.00 -16.27
CA TRP A 117 -1.53 -7.59 -14.99
C TRP A 117 -2.33 -6.27 -15.04
N VAL A 118 -2.09 -5.39 -16.02
CA VAL A 118 -2.90 -4.17 -16.22
C VAL A 118 -4.37 -4.54 -16.41
N ARG A 119 -4.66 -5.68 -17.07
CA ARG A 119 -6.02 -6.19 -17.21
C ARG A 119 -6.65 -6.60 -15.88
N TYR A 120 -5.84 -7.02 -14.92
CA TYR A 120 -6.33 -7.38 -13.59
C TYR A 120 -6.78 -6.17 -12.78
N ALA A 121 -6.22 -4.98 -13.00
CA ALA A 121 -6.74 -3.75 -12.42
C ALA A 121 -8.22 -3.55 -12.77
N ARG A 122 -8.58 -3.76 -14.05
CA ARG A 122 -9.98 -3.72 -14.51
C ARG A 122 -10.83 -4.83 -13.90
N SER A 123 -10.26 -6.04 -13.75
CA SER A 123 -10.97 -7.14 -13.10
C SER A 123 -11.24 -6.86 -11.62
N MET A 124 -10.28 -6.23 -10.90
CA MET A 124 -10.46 -5.80 -9.52
C MET A 124 -11.55 -4.73 -9.38
N GLU A 125 -11.61 -3.77 -10.30
CA GLU A 125 -12.71 -2.81 -10.38
C GLU A 125 -14.04 -3.52 -10.62
N SER A 126 -14.09 -4.47 -11.56
CA SER A 126 -15.28 -5.26 -11.85
C SER A 126 -15.72 -6.12 -10.66
N ALA A 127 -14.78 -6.59 -9.84
CA ALA A 127 -15.04 -7.27 -8.57
C ALA A 127 -15.56 -6.34 -7.46
N GLY A 128 -15.67 -5.03 -7.74
CA GLY A 128 -16.26 -4.03 -6.86
C GLY A 128 -15.26 -3.29 -5.97
N ALA A 129 -13.95 -3.38 -6.21
CA ALA A 129 -12.97 -2.59 -5.47
C ALA A 129 -13.30 -1.09 -5.56
N HIS A 130 -13.23 -0.39 -4.42
CA HIS A 130 -13.53 1.05 -4.34
C HIS A 130 -12.37 1.92 -4.82
N ALA A 131 -11.16 1.39 -4.80
CA ALA A 131 -9.93 2.01 -5.32
C ALA A 131 -8.90 0.91 -5.59
N ILE A 132 -7.84 1.27 -6.33
CA ILE A 132 -6.72 0.38 -6.61
C ILE A 132 -5.44 1.01 -6.07
N GLU A 133 -4.64 0.23 -5.33
CA GLU A 133 -3.28 0.57 -4.93
C GLU A 133 -2.30 -0.15 -5.88
N LEU A 134 -1.65 0.63 -6.74
CA LEU A 134 -0.53 0.14 -7.54
C LEU A 134 0.72 0.14 -6.68
N ASN A 135 1.17 -1.04 -6.29
CA ASN A 135 2.34 -1.21 -5.47
C ASN A 135 3.56 -1.38 -6.37
N VAL A 136 4.38 -0.33 -6.47
CA VAL A 136 5.60 -0.35 -7.29
C VAL A 136 6.78 -0.63 -6.38
N TYR A 137 7.32 -1.83 -6.53
CA TYR A 137 8.51 -2.25 -5.81
C TYR A 137 9.55 -2.73 -6.82
N ASP A 138 10.32 -1.80 -7.35
CA ASP A 138 11.38 -2.07 -8.30
C ASP A 138 12.73 -1.66 -7.68
N THR A 139 13.69 -2.58 -7.68
CA THR A 139 15.06 -2.31 -7.27
C THR A 139 15.96 -2.44 -8.50
N VAL A 140 16.13 -1.31 -9.19
CA VAL A 140 16.94 -1.25 -10.41
C VAL A 140 18.42 -1.33 -10.05
N THR A 141 19.06 -2.43 -10.40
CA THR A 141 20.49 -2.67 -10.16
C THR A 141 21.33 -2.62 -11.44
N ASP A 142 20.68 -2.55 -12.61
CA ASP A 142 21.38 -2.42 -13.89
C ASP A 142 22.02 -1.02 -14.02
N PRO A 143 23.37 -0.92 -14.10
CA PRO A 143 24.05 0.35 -14.21
C PRO A 143 23.80 1.09 -15.54
N ALA A 144 23.22 0.43 -16.54
CA ALA A 144 22.85 1.05 -17.81
C ALA A 144 21.51 1.79 -17.74
N THR A 145 20.67 1.48 -16.73
CA THR A 145 19.36 2.11 -16.56
C THR A 145 19.48 3.41 -15.78
N THR A 146 19.03 4.51 -16.36
CA THR A 146 19.06 5.84 -15.73
C THR A 146 17.85 6.08 -14.83
N ALA A 147 17.98 6.99 -13.85
CA ALA A 147 16.86 7.40 -13.00
C ALA A 147 15.69 7.97 -13.82
N ALA A 148 15.97 8.70 -14.89
CA ALA A 148 14.94 9.26 -15.77
C ALA A 148 14.15 8.16 -16.49
N GLU A 149 14.78 7.09 -16.92
CA GLU A 149 14.10 5.94 -17.54
C GLU A 149 13.20 5.20 -16.53
N VAL A 150 13.66 5.05 -15.28
CA VAL A 150 12.85 4.44 -14.21
C VAL A 150 11.60 5.29 -13.92
N GLU A 151 11.76 6.60 -13.74
CA GLU A 151 10.66 7.52 -13.47
C GLU A 151 9.68 7.63 -14.65
N ALA A 152 10.19 7.60 -15.91
CA ALA A 152 9.36 7.59 -17.10
C ALA A 152 8.53 6.30 -17.21
N ARG A 153 9.14 5.13 -17.04
CA ARG A 153 8.43 3.83 -17.03
C ARG A 153 7.31 3.81 -16.01
N LEU A 154 7.56 4.32 -14.81
CA LEU A 154 6.55 4.37 -13.76
C LEU A 154 5.39 5.28 -14.13
N SER A 155 5.66 6.43 -14.72
CA SER A 155 4.61 7.36 -15.18
C SER A 155 3.79 6.76 -16.34
N GLU A 156 4.44 6.09 -17.29
CA GLU A 156 3.79 5.36 -18.38
C GLU A 156 2.89 4.24 -17.85
N LEU A 157 3.38 3.49 -16.85
CA LEU A 157 2.64 2.44 -16.19
C LEU A 157 1.36 2.96 -15.53
N VAL A 158 1.46 4.06 -14.78
CA VAL A 158 0.30 4.71 -14.14
C VAL A 158 -0.71 5.18 -15.20
N ALA A 159 -0.23 5.79 -16.28
CA ALA A 159 -1.10 6.22 -17.38
C ALA A 159 -1.79 5.04 -18.08
N GLU A 160 -1.11 3.88 -18.21
CA GLU A 160 -1.70 2.68 -18.78
C GLU A 160 -2.81 2.11 -17.88
N VAL A 161 -2.54 1.98 -16.57
CA VAL A 161 -3.56 1.52 -15.60
C VAL A 161 -4.74 2.48 -15.59
N ARG A 162 -4.49 3.80 -15.56
CA ARG A 162 -5.55 4.82 -15.55
C ARG A 162 -6.49 4.70 -16.75
N ARG A 163 -5.98 4.31 -17.89
CA ARG A 163 -6.84 4.09 -19.09
C ARG A 163 -7.76 2.87 -18.98
N GLN A 164 -7.47 1.95 -18.07
CA GLN A 164 -8.21 0.69 -17.92
C GLN A 164 -9.27 0.74 -16.81
N VAL A 165 -9.14 1.66 -15.85
CA VAL A 165 -10.00 1.74 -14.67
C VAL A 165 -10.57 3.14 -14.47
N ASP A 166 -11.78 3.22 -13.92
CA ASP A 166 -12.43 4.48 -13.55
C ASP A 166 -12.33 4.77 -12.05
N VAL A 167 -12.15 3.72 -11.21
CA VAL A 167 -11.96 3.87 -9.76
C VAL A 167 -10.66 4.61 -9.43
N PRO A 168 -10.58 5.30 -8.29
CA PRO A 168 -9.37 6.01 -7.87
C PRO A 168 -8.14 5.11 -7.82
N LEU A 169 -6.99 5.68 -8.22
CA LEU A 169 -5.70 4.99 -8.31
C LEU A 169 -4.68 5.63 -7.36
N ALA A 170 -4.21 4.87 -6.38
CA ALA A 170 -3.08 5.22 -5.53
C ALA A 170 -1.80 4.53 -6.03
N VAL A 171 -0.66 5.22 -5.94
CA VAL A 171 0.65 4.64 -6.26
C VAL A 171 1.49 4.56 -4.99
N LYS A 172 1.85 3.34 -4.60
CA LYS A 172 2.71 3.11 -3.45
C LYS A 172 4.16 2.96 -3.88
N LEU A 173 5.01 3.82 -3.34
CA LEU A 173 6.38 4.00 -3.78
C LEU A 173 7.38 3.43 -2.78
N GLY A 174 8.52 2.97 -3.29
CA GLY A 174 9.75 2.86 -2.50
C GLY A 174 10.36 4.24 -2.24
N PRO A 175 11.29 4.38 -1.27
CA PRO A 175 11.90 5.68 -0.94
C PRO A 175 13.10 6.07 -1.81
N TRP A 176 13.45 5.29 -2.81
CA TRP A 176 14.73 5.34 -3.52
C TRP A 176 14.70 6.18 -4.81
N PHE A 177 13.99 7.30 -4.80
CA PHE A 177 13.96 8.22 -5.93
C PHE A 177 14.79 9.47 -5.63
N SER A 178 15.63 9.87 -6.57
CA SER A 178 16.50 11.05 -6.41
C SER A 178 15.73 12.37 -6.48
N ALA A 179 14.58 12.40 -7.15
CA ALA A 179 13.75 13.59 -7.34
C ALA A 179 12.26 13.32 -7.02
N LEU A 180 11.97 12.79 -5.83
CA LEU A 180 10.63 12.34 -5.45
C LEU A 180 9.54 13.42 -5.64
N GLY A 181 9.84 14.69 -5.41
CA GLY A 181 8.89 15.77 -5.65
C GLY A 181 8.48 15.90 -7.13
N ASN A 182 9.44 15.76 -8.03
CA ASN A 182 9.17 15.75 -9.48
C ASN A 182 8.37 14.51 -9.88
N LEU A 183 8.75 13.35 -9.36
CA LEU A 183 8.03 12.10 -9.63
C LEU A 183 6.57 12.17 -9.17
N VAL A 184 6.28 12.70 -7.98
CA VAL A 184 4.89 12.86 -7.48
C VAL A 184 4.06 13.73 -8.43
N VAL A 185 4.63 14.80 -8.98
CA VAL A 185 3.97 15.62 -9.98
C VAL A 185 3.72 14.83 -11.27
N ALA A 186 4.72 14.10 -11.75
CA ALA A 186 4.60 13.29 -12.96
C ALA A 186 3.54 12.18 -12.82
N LEU A 187 3.46 11.52 -11.65
CA LEU A 187 2.44 10.51 -11.36
C LEU A 187 1.03 11.12 -11.32
N ARG A 188 0.87 12.30 -10.72
CA ARG A 188 -0.39 13.03 -10.75
C ARG A 188 -0.81 13.34 -12.20
N ASP A 189 0.11 13.85 -12.98
CA ASP A 189 -0.16 14.22 -14.38
C ASP A 189 -0.40 12.98 -15.25
N ALA A 190 0.10 11.81 -14.85
CA ALA A 190 -0.21 10.51 -15.44
C ALA A 190 -1.57 9.92 -15.00
N GLY A 191 -2.25 10.55 -14.02
CA GLY A 191 -3.59 10.19 -13.60
C GLY A 191 -3.67 9.43 -12.26
N ALA A 192 -2.63 9.47 -11.42
CA ALA A 192 -2.72 8.99 -10.05
C ALA A 192 -3.54 9.96 -9.18
N ASP A 193 -4.48 9.43 -8.39
CA ASP A 193 -5.30 10.18 -7.44
C ASP A 193 -4.65 10.30 -6.07
N GLY A 194 -3.65 9.45 -5.78
CA GLY A 194 -2.92 9.48 -4.53
C GLY A 194 -1.58 8.78 -4.57
N VAL A 195 -0.76 9.05 -3.56
CA VAL A 195 0.52 8.35 -3.31
C VAL A 195 0.55 7.77 -1.91
N VAL A 196 1.19 6.61 -1.77
CA VAL A 196 1.44 5.96 -0.49
C VAL A 196 2.95 5.96 -0.23
N LEU A 197 3.38 6.61 0.84
CA LEU A 197 4.76 6.79 1.24
C LEU A 197 5.01 6.08 2.58
N PHE A 198 5.72 4.97 2.63
CA PHE A 198 6.41 4.24 1.60
C PHE A 198 6.15 2.74 1.71
N ASN A 199 6.54 1.98 0.66
CA ASN A 199 6.81 0.56 0.81
C ASN A 199 7.92 0.38 1.82
N ARG A 200 7.82 -0.70 2.59
CA ARG A 200 8.89 -1.08 3.48
C ARG A 200 10.00 -1.74 2.68
N PHE A 201 11.24 -1.35 2.97
CA PHE A 201 12.39 -2.01 2.41
C PHE A 201 12.48 -3.45 2.91
N TYR A 202 12.61 -4.39 1.98
CA TYR A 202 12.95 -5.78 2.28
C TYR A 202 14.43 -5.84 2.64
N GLN A 203 14.74 -6.40 3.81
CA GLN A 203 16.10 -6.48 4.34
C GLN A 203 16.57 -7.94 4.25
N PRO A 204 17.35 -8.33 3.22
CA PRO A 204 18.01 -9.62 3.21
C PRO A 204 19.08 -9.65 4.33
N ASP A 205 19.23 -10.78 4.98
CA ASP A 205 20.31 -11.03 5.94
C ASP A 205 21.20 -12.17 5.45
N ILE A 206 22.38 -12.30 6.03
CA ILE A 206 23.33 -13.35 5.68
C ILE A 206 23.45 -14.30 6.87
N ASP A 207 23.09 -15.56 6.65
CA ASP A 207 23.40 -16.65 7.58
C ASP A 207 24.90 -16.93 7.51
N LEU A 208 25.61 -16.60 8.58
CA LEU A 208 27.07 -16.74 8.65
C LEU A 208 27.52 -18.20 8.80
N ASP A 209 26.66 -19.09 9.28
CA ASP A 209 26.97 -20.51 9.42
C ASP A 209 26.74 -21.26 8.09
N ALA A 210 25.64 -20.95 7.41
CA ALA A 210 25.31 -21.55 6.11
C ALA A 210 25.96 -20.82 4.93
N LEU A 211 26.49 -19.60 5.11
CA LEU A 211 27.00 -18.70 4.08
C LEU A 211 26.00 -18.48 2.94
N THR A 212 24.73 -18.31 3.31
CA THR A 212 23.63 -18.09 2.38
C THR A 212 22.88 -16.80 2.72
N VAL A 213 22.30 -16.18 1.70
CA VAL A 213 21.35 -15.08 1.93
C VAL A 213 20.03 -15.67 2.43
N THR A 214 19.58 -15.21 3.60
CA THR A 214 18.30 -15.63 4.18
C THR A 214 17.29 -14.50 4.06
N PRO A 215 16.07 -14.80 3.60
CA PRO A 215 14.98 -13.85 3.68
C PRO A 215 14.58 -13.68 5.16
N GLN A 216 14.83 -12.49 5.71
CA GLN A 216 14.42 -12.18 7.08
C GLN A 216 13.35 -11.09 7.05
N LEU A 217 12.13 -11.44 7.48
CA LEU A 217 11.04 -10.50 7.59
C LEU A 217 10.99 -9.92 9.01
N GLU A 218 11.73 -8.86 9.26
CA GLU A 218 11.54 -8.10 10.48
C GLU A 218 10.37 -7.13 10.36
N LEU A 219 9.50 -7.09 11.37
CA LEU A 219 8.43 -6.10 11.43
C LEU A 219 9.01 -4.71 11.72
N SER A 220 8.43 -3.67 11.12
CA SER A 220 8.86 -2.30 11.32
C SER A 220 8.89 -1.88 12.80
N SER A 221 9.59 -0.82 13.08
CA SER A 221 9.59 -0.11 14.36
C SER A 221 9.13 1.34 14.19
N SER A 222 8.72 2.00 15.28
CA SER A 222 8.32 3.42 15.23
C SER A 222 9.47 4.36 14.80
N PHE A 223 10.71 3.89 14.81
CA PHE A 223 11.84 4.69 14.32
C PHE A 223 11.76 4.94 12.81
N GLU A 224 11.23 3.97 12.05
CA GLU A 224 11.09 4.05 10.60
C GLU A 224 10.04 5.08 10.15
N LEU A 225 9.19 5.56 11.08
CA LEU A 225 8.22 6.63 10.83
C LEU A 225 8.86 7.93 10.33
N ARG A 226 10.10 8.19 10.68
CA ARG A 226 10.78 9.47 10.38
C ARG A 226 10.90 9.72 8.88
N LEU A 227 11.05 8.69 8.09
CA LEU A 227 11.14 8.81 6.64
C LEU A 227 9.81 9.24 6.00
N PRO A 228 8.68 8.55 6.19
CA PRO A 228 7.40 9.03 5.69
C PRO A 228 7.00 10.37 6.30
N LEU A 229 7.27 10.62 7.58
CA LEU A 229 6.99 11.90 8.24
C LEU A 229 7.66 13.08 7.51
N TYR A 230 8.95 12.95 7.21
CA TYR A 230 9.69 13.96 6.46
C TYR A 230 9.07 14.21 5.08
N TRP A 231 8.82 13.15 4.32
CA TRP A 231 8.36 13.28 2.94
C TRP A 231 6.89 13.71 2.83
N ILE A 232 6.02 13.30 3.74
CA ILE A 232 4.64 13.80 3.80
C ILE A 232 4.64 15.33 4.00
N GLY A 233 5.38 15.82 5.01
CA GLY A 233 5.52 17.27 5.25
C GLY A 233 6.14 18.01 4.09
N ALA A 234 7.18 17.43 3.47
CA ALA A 234 7.89 18.02 2.34
C ALA A 234 7.04 18.14 1.08
N LEU A 235 6.17 17.16 0.82
CA LEU A 235 5.44 17.03 -0.44
C LEU A 235 4.00 17.54 -0.36
N ARG A 236 3.45 17.82 0.82
CA ARG A 236 2.04 18.19 0.97
C ARG A 236 1.61 19.35 0.05
N ALA A 237 2.41 20.39 -0.03
CA ALA A 237 2.14 21.52 -0.91
C ALA A 237 2.28 21.15 -2.42
N THR A 238 3.28 20.33 -2.75
CA THR A 238 3.56 19.88 -4.12
C THR A 238 2.48 18.90 -4.64
N ALA A 239 1.98 18.03 -3.78
CA ALA A 239 0.94 17.07 -4.11
C ALA A 239 -0.40 17.76 -4.51
N GLY A 240 -0.65 18.98 -4.01
CA GLY A 240 -1.88 19.71 -4.33
C GLY A 240 -3.13 18.97 -3.84
N SER A 241 -4.03 18.63 -4.77
CA SER A 241 -5.25 17.88 -4.48
C SER A 241 -5.06 16.38 -4.41
N MET A 242 -3.88 15.84 -4.77
CA MET A 242 -3.58 14.42 -4.69
C MET A 242 -3.61 13.94 -3.24
N SER A 243 -4.24 12.80 -2.99
CA SER A 243 -4.26 12.18 -1.68
C SER A 243 -2.90 11.63 -1.28
N MET A 244 -2.55 11.76 -0.01
CA MET A 244 -1.29 11.27 0.55
C MET A 244 -1.55 10.32 1.71
N ALA A 245 -1.15 9.07 1.56
CA ALA A 245 -1.14 8.09 2.64
C ALA A 245 0.28 7.89 3.16
N ALA A 246 0.40 7.78 4.48
CA ALA A 246 1.66 7.44 5.11
C ALA A 246 1.67 5.98 5.54
N SER A 247 2.73 5.27 5.24
CA SER A 247 2.94 3.86 5.61
C SER A 247 4.36 3.66 6.13
N THR A 248 4.58 2.59 6.89
CA THR A 248 5.84 2.21 7.55
C THR A 248 6.08 2.95 8.86
N GLY A 249 6.37 2.18 9.91
CA GLY A 249 6.71 2.71 11.24
C GLY A 249 5.51 3.15 12.09
N VAL A 250 4.28 2.86 11.68
CA VAL A 250 3.06 3.24 12.41
C VAL A 250 2.70 2.15 13.41
N HIS A 251 2.95 2.40 14.69
CA HIS A 251 2.76 1.44 15.77
C HIS A 251 1.81 1.88 16.88
N GLY A 252 1.33 3.13 16.86
CA GLY A 252 0.40 3.66 17.84
C GLY A 252 -0.34 4.89 17.31
N GLY A 253 -1.35 5.37 18.06
CA GLY A 253 -2.10 6.57 17.70
C GLY A 253 -1.23 7.82 17.66
N MET A 254 -0.17 7.90 18.48
CA MET A 254 0.77 9.01 18.46
C MET A 254 1.63 9.04 17.19
N ASP A 255 1.95 7.89 16.62
CA ASP A 255 2.64 7.81 15.33
C ASP A 255 1.72 8.29 14.21
N ALA A 256 0.46 7.82 14.22
CA ALA A 256 -0.56 8.26 13.27
C ALA A 256 -0.78 9.78 13.35
N LEU A 257 -0.88 10.32 14.55
CA LEU A 257 -1.07 11.75 14.80
C LEU A 257 0.03 12.61 14.16
N LYS A 258 1.31 12.22 14.32
CA LYS A 258 2.44 12.96 13.73
C LYS A 258 2.32 13.05 12.21
N LEU A 259 1.91 11.95 11.56
CA LEU A 259 1.75 11.91 10.11
C LEU A 259 0.56 12.74 9.62
N LEU A 260 -0.55 12.74 10.36
CA LEU A 260 -1.71 13.58 10.07
C LEU A 260 -1.35 15.07 10.24
N LEU A 261 -0.66 15.44 11.31
CA LEU A 261 -0.16 16.80 11.54
C LEU A 261 0.78 17.27 10.41
N ALA A 262 1.59 16.37 9.87
CA ALA A 262 2.45 16.66 8.73
C ALA A 262 1.70 16.80 7.39
N GLY A 263 0.46 16.30 7.30
CA GLY A 263 -0.39 16.46 6.14
C GLY A 263 -0.83 15.18 5.42
N ALA A 264 -0.64 13.99 6.02
CA ALA A 264 -1.23 12.77 5.49
C ALA A 264 -2.76 12.82 5.57
N ASP A 265 -3.43 12.30 4.56
CA ASP A 265 -4.90 12.15 4.54
C ASP A 265 -5.32 10.93 5.35
N VAL A 266 -4.52 9.87 5.26
CA VAL A 266 -4.68 8.61 6.01
C VAL A 266 -3.32 8.05 6.43
N VAL A 267 -3.37 7.18 7.44
CA VAL A 267 -2.20 6.50 7.98
C VAL A 267 -2.43 4.99 7.95
N MET A 268 -1.49 4.27 7.36
CA MET A 268 -1.58 2.85 7.11
C MET A 268 -0.70 2.05 8.06
N THR A 269 -1.20 0.95 8.60
CA THR A 269 -0.46 0.05 9.49
C THR A 269 -0.67 -1.42 9.13
N THR A 270 0.41 -2.20 9.24
CA THR A 270 0.42 -3.67 9.11
C THR A 270 1.17 -4.30 10.28
N SER A 271 2.40 -3.83 10.56
CA SER A 271 3.27 -4.44 11.59
C SER A 271 2.67 -4.39 12.99
N ALA A 272 1.95 -3.32 13.35
CA ALA A 272 1.26 -3.24 14.63
C ALA A 272 0.12 -4.27 14.73
N LEU A 273 -0.63 -4.46 13.63
CA LEU A 273 -1.71 -5.44 13.58
C LEU A 273 -1.20 -6.88 13.62
N LEU A 274 -0.05 -7.16 13.01
CA LEU A 274 0.59 -8.47 13.09
C LEU A 274 1.08 -8.78 14.52
N ARG A 275 1.58 -7.76 15.24
CA ARG A 275 2.07 -7.93 16.61
C ARG A 275 0.96 -8.08 17.64
N HIS A 276 -0.12 -7.32 17.48
CA HIS A 276 -1.11 -7.09 18.55
C HIS A 276 -2.52 -7.55 18.17
N GLY A 277 -2.73 -8.01 16.94
CA GLY A 277 -4.05 -8.38 16.42
C GLY A 277 -4.85 -7.19 15.90
N PRO A 278 -5.97 -7.45 15.20
CA PRO A 278 -6.77 -6.43 14.52
C PRO A 278 -7.42 -5.43 15.48
N GLU A 279 -7.77 -5.83 16.71
CA GLU A 279 -8.39 -4.96 17.73
C GLU A 279 -7.47 -3.83 18.20
N TYR A 280 -6.18 -3.95 17.96
CA TYR A 280 -5.21 -2.92 18.33
C TYR A 280 -5.47 -1.59 17.61
N LEU A 281 -6.09 -1.64 16.45
CA LEU A 281 -6.53 -0.45 15.72
C LEU A 281 -7.46 0.42 16.59
N GLY A 282 -8.33 -0.21 17.40
CA GLY A 282 -9.19 0.48 18.37
C GLY A 282 -8.41 1.17 19.49
N THR A 283 -7.24 0.64 19.86
CA THR A 283 -6.35 1.30 20.82
C THR A 283 -5.72 2.54 20.18
N MET A 284 -5.21 2.42 18.95
CA MET A 284 -4.64 3.55 18.19
C MET A 284 -5.68 4.66 17.99
N ARG A 285 -6.92 4.27 17.66
CA ARG A 285 -8.04 5.20 17.50
C ARG A 285 -8.34 5.96 18.79
N ARG A 286 -8.45 5.28 19.94
CA ARG A 286 -8.69 5.94 21.25
C ARG A 286 -7.55 6.88 21.65
N GLU A 287 -6.30 6.56 21.34
CA GLU A 287 -5.15 7.43 21.56
C GLU A 287 -5.25 8.71 20.72
N LEU A 288 -5.64 8.57 19.46
CA LEU A 288 -5.84 9.68 18.54
C LEU A 288 -7.00 10.58 19.01
N GLU A 289 -8.17 10.00 19.29
CA GLU A 289 -9.35 10.73 19.80
C GLU A 289 -9.01 11.53 21.07
N ARG A 290 -8.35 10.90 22.04
CA ARG A 290 -7.96 11.56 23.30
C ARG A 290 -7.09 12.76 23.04
N TRP A 291 -6.06 12.63 22.20
CA TRP A 291 -5.14 13.74 21.94
C TRP A 291 -5.83 14.90 21.21
N ILE A 292 -6.73 14.58 20.26
CA ILE A 292 -7.50 15.59 19.52
C ILE A 292 -8.42 16.34 20.46
N ASP A 293 -9.15 15.64 21.35
CA ASP A 293 -10.03 16.24 22.36
C ASP A 293 -9.23 17.12 23.36
N GLU A 294 -8.05 16.65 23.84
CA GLU A 294 -7.18 17.40 24.78
C GLU A 294 -6.58 18.67 24.17
N ARG A 295 -6.48 18.76 22.85
CA ARG A 295 -5.91 19.89 22.12
C ARG A 295 -6.95 20.78 21.45
N GLU A 296 -8.24 20.52 21.72
CA GLU A 296 -9.37 21.31 21.23
C GLU A 296 -9.45 21.42 19.71
N TYR A 297 -9.01 20.36 18.99
CA TYR A 297 -9.29 20.22 17.57
C TYR A 297 -10.70 19.64 17.38
N ASP A 298 -11.47 20.18 16.45
CA ASP A 298 -12.81 19.72 16.14
C ASP A 298 -12.81 18.44 15.31
N SER A 299 -11.78 18.26 14.45
CA SER A 299 -11.75 17.19 13.46
C SER A 299 -10.34 16.86 12.95
N VAL A 300 -10.20 15.67 12.35
CA VAL A 300 -8.99 15.30 11.58
C VAL A 300 -8.76 16.27 10.42
N ALA A 301 -9.81 16.76 9.80
CA ALA A 301 -9.68 17.73 8.70
C ALA A 301 -9.03 19.03 9.15
N GLN A 302 -9.33 19.53 10.36
CA GLN A 302 -8.67 20.70 10.96
C GLN A 302 -7.23 20.41 11.36
N LEU A 303 -6.98 19.22 11.90
CA LEU A 303 -5.68 18.78 12.36
C LEU A 303 -4.68 18.60 11.21
N ARG A 304 -5.16 18.08 10.08
CA ARG A 304 -4.33 17.67 8.96
C ARG A 304 -3.49 18.81 8.39
N GLY A 305 -2.16 18.62 8.44
CA GLY A 305 -1.20 19.61 7.92
C GLY A 305 -1.09 20.88 8.75
N SER A 306 -1.63 20.90 9.98
CA SER A 306 -1.57 22.09 10.85
C SER A 306 -0.15 22.39 11.34
N VAL A 307 0.76 21.42 11.32
CA VAL A 307 2.20 21.63 11.49
C VAL A 307 2.83 21.66 10.11
N SER A 308 2.71 22.81 9.44
CA SER A 308 3.24 22.98 8.10
C SER A 308 4.71 23.42 8.10
N ARG A 309 5.31 23.40 6.90
CA ARG A 309 6.72 23.71 6.62
C ARG A 309 7.22 25.08 7.07
N ASP A 310 6.34 26.01 7.35
CA ASP A 310 6.73 27.37 7.75
C ASP A 310 7.39 27.40 9.14
N HIS A 311 7.51 26.24 9.79
CA HIS A 311 8.10 26.06 11.11
C HIS A 311 9.17 24.95 11.21
N VAL A 312 9.66 24.41 10.08
CA VAL A 312 10.73 23.39 10.07
C VAL A 312 11.95 23.91 9.33
#